data_bef25cb2fe5da3feab1af2b69cb17850
#
_entry.id   bef25cb2fe5da3feab1af2b69cb17850
#
_cell.length_a   1.000
_cell.length_b   1.000
_cell.length_c   1.000
_cell.angle_alpha   90.00
_cell.angle_beta   90.00
_cell.angle_gamma   90.00
#
_symmetry.space_group_name_H-M   'P 1'
#
loop_
_entity.id
_entity.type
_entity.pdbx_description
1 polymer ?
#
loop_
_entity_poly.entity_id
_entity_poly.type
_entity_poly.pdbx_seq_one_letter_code
_entity_poly.pdbx_strand_id
1 'polypeptide(L)'
;MLDGPLLKNTLLLTLAAIVAGCATSAQPPASRTLLDTLTTPENLPGKPACFWKSSFQGDWTVLNDSTLIVHAPLPQDSYVIKLFAPVFGLAFKEELGLEDRAHSGQFCSNGAVYLLVPGWQPPQVPIDAIHALTRDQEDQLLRAAGKPIPHAHRSQTPAVAPPPAAAPQ
;
A
#
# COMPACT_ATOMS: atom_id res chain seq x y z
N MET A 1 2.70 63.21 36.50
CA MET A 1 1.39 62.58 36.74
C MET A 1 0.65 62.56 35.43
N LEU A 2 0.74 61.45 34.73
CA LEU A 2 -0.18 61.03 33.63
C LEU A 2 0.12 59.55 33.36
N ASP A 3 -0.48 58.71 34.18
CA ASP A 3 -0.57 57.26 33.98
C ASP A 3 -1.59 56.97 32.87
N GLY A 4 -1.15 56.43 31.75
CA GLY A 4 -2.02 55.96 30.68
C GLY A 4 -2.04 54.44 30.60
N PRO A 5 -3.15 53.75 30.94
CA PRO A 5 -3.27 52.28 30.89
C PRO A 5 -3.67 51.74 29.50
N LEU A 6 -3.18 52.37 28.40
CA LEU A 6 -3.61 52.03 27.04
C LEU A 6 -2.61 51.20 26.21
N LEU A 7 -1.45 50.84 26.77
CA LEU A 7 -0.42 50.12 26.02
C LEU A 7 -0.36 48.60 26.33
N LYS A 8 -1.18 48.07 27.21
CA LYS A 8 -1.14 46.66 27.58
C LYS A 8 -2.07 45.73 26.81
N ASN A 9 -3.03 46.26 26.05
CA ASN A 9 -4.01 45.45 25.35
C ASN A 9 -3.73 45.17 23.87
N THR A 10 -2.66 45.78 23.31
CA THR A 10 -2.34 45.63 21.86
C THR A 10 -1.34 44.48 21.57
N LEU A 11 -0.75 43.90 22.62
CA LEU A 11 0.28 42.84 22.43
C LEU A 11 -0.27 41.41 22.54
N LEU A 12 -1.57 41.23 22.82
CA LEU A 12 -2.18 39.91 23.00
C LEU A 12 -2.97 39.40 21.80
N LEU A 13 -3.10 40.20 20.74
CA LEU A 13 -3.92 39.83 19.55
C LEU A 13 -3.13 39.36 18.34
N THR A 14 -1.79 39.27 18.40
CA THR A 14 -0.96 38.87 17.23
C THR A 14 -0.35 37.49 17.31
N LEU A 15 -0.71 36.64 18.30
CA LEU A 15 -0.13 35.29 18.47
C LEU A 15 -1.09 34.13 18.12
N ALA A 16 -2.23 34.40 17.49
CA ALA A 16 -3.25 33.38 17.20
C ALA A 16 -3.35 32.91 15.74
N ALA A 17 -2.37 33.17 14.89
CA ALA A 17 -2.49 32.92 13.44
C ALA A 17 -1.40 32.04 12.81
N ILE A 18 -0.66 31.20 13.55
CA ILE A 18 0.32 30.27 12.93
C ILE A 18 0.15 28.86 13.52
N VAL A 19 -1.04 28.27 13.38
CA VAL A 19 -1.24 26.82 13.50
C VAL A 19 -2.20 26.35 12.41
N ALA A 20 -1.85 26.64 11.17
CA ALA A 20 -2.56 26.09 10.02
C ALA A 20 -1.52 25.49 9.07
N GLY A 21 -1.28 24.18 9.14
CA GLY A 21 -0.50 23.58 8.08
C GLY A 21 0.30 22.33 8.38
N CYS A 22 -0.24 21.38 9.13
CA CYS A 22 0.09 19.97 8.89
C CYS A 22 -1.22 19.26 8.60
N ALA A 23 -1.73 19.42 7.38
CA ALA A 23 -2.73 18.52 6.84
C ALA A 23 -2.02 17.18 6.62
N THR A 24 -1.86 16.42 7.70
CA THR A 24 -1.63 14.98 7.61
C THR A 24 -2.83 14.47 6.82
N SER A 25 -2.59 13.92 5.63
CA SER A 25 -3.62 13.28 4.80
C SER A 25 -4.12 12.05 5.56
N ALA A 26 -4.93 12.29 6.58
CA ALA A 26 -5.57 11.24 7.33
C ALA A 26 -6.59 10.61 6.40
N GLN A 27 -6.33 9.38 6.00
CA GLN A 27 -7.25 8.55 5.22
C GLN A 27 -8.62 8.55 5.89
N PRO A 28 -9.71 8.73 5.14
CA PRO A 28 -11.06 8.72 5.69
C PRO A 28 -11.29 7.46 6.52
N PRO A 29 -11.94 7.51 7.69
CA PRO A 29 -12.13 6.36 8.57
C PRO A 29 -12.83 5.19 7.88
N ALA A 30 -13.75 5.44 6.96
CA ALA A 30 -14.43 4.41 6.16
C ALA A 30 -13.49 3.59 5.27
N SER A 31 -12.46 4.22 4.68
CA SER A 31 -11.49 3.51 3.83
C SER A 31 -10.58 2.60 4.64
N ARG A 32 -10.19 2.99 5.85
CA ARG A 32 -9.41 2.14 6.76
C ARG A 32 -10.18 0.89 7.16
N THR A 33 -11.46 1.04 7.55
CA THR A 33 -12.33 -0.09 7.91
C THR A 33 -12.49 -1.07 6.75
N LEU A 34 -12.64 -0.57 5.51
CA LEU A 34 -12.73 -1.42 4.34
C LEU A 34 -11.43 -2.19 4.09
N LEU A 35 -10.29 -1.50 4.14
CA LEU A 35 -8.98 -2.13 3.97
C LEU A 35 -8.73 -3.20 5.04
N ASP A 36 -9.00 -2.88 6.30
CA ASP A 36 -8.83 -3.83 7.41
C ASP A 36 -9.70 -5.07 7.21
N THR A 37 -10.94 -4.91 6.73
CA THR A 37 -11.83 -6.02 6.40
C THR A 37 -11.30 -6.87 5.24
N LEU A 38 -10.81 -6.24 4.16
CA LEU A 38 -10.27 -6.93 2.98
C LEU A 38 -8.92 -7.62 3.25
N THR A 39 -8.23 -7.22 4.29
CA THR A 39 -6.90 -7.76 4.63
C THR A 39 -6.90 -8.69 5.85
N THR A 40 -8.08 -9.13 6.32
CA THR A 40 -8.15 -10.26 7.26
C THR A 40 -7.76 -11.56 6.57
N PRO A 41 -7.21 -12.55 7.28
CA PRO A 41 -6.81 -13.83 6.66
C PRO A 41 -7.94 -14.50 5.88
N GLU A 42 -9.19 -14.41 6.39
CA GLU A 42 -10.37 -15.04 5.78
C GLU A 42 -10.87 -14.33 4.51
N ASN A 43 -10.63 -13.02 4.41
CA ASN A 43 -11.12 -12.19 3.31
C ASN A 43 -10.01 -11.73 2.37
N LEU A 44 -8.78 -12.20 2.59
CA LEU A 44 -7.64 -11.82 1.75
C LEU A 44 -7.93 -12.18 0.28
N PRO A 45 -7.99 -11.21 -0.63
CA PRO A 45 -8.34 -11.48 -2.01
C PRO A 45 -7.29 -12.33 -2.73
N GLY A 46 -7.70 -12.93 -3.82
CA GLY A 46 -6.84 -13.79 -4.62
C GLY A 46 -6.86 -15.25 -4.19
N LYS A 47 -5.93 -16.01 -4.73
CA LYS A 47 -5.77 -17.44 -4.42
C LYS A 47 -4.41 -17.68 -3.77
N PRO A 48 -4.31 -18.57 -2.76
CA PRO A 48 -3.03 -19.00 -2.23
C PRO A 48 -2.06 -19.38 -3.36
N ALA A 49 -0.88 -18.82 -3.33
CA ALA A 49 0.09 -18.98 -4.42
C ALA A 49 1.52 -18.90 -3.91
N CYS A 50 2.43 -19.30 -4.77
CA CYS A 50 3.87 -19.11 -4.60
C CYS A 50 4.41 -18.30 -5.77
N PHE A 51 5.49 -17.56 -5.55
CA PHE A 51 6.25 -16.95 -6.63
C PHE A 51 7.75 -17.26 -6.51
N TRP A 52 8.46 -17.17 -7.64
CA TRP A 52 9.87 -17.49 -7.67
C TRP A 52 10.70 -16.37 -7.03
N LYS A 53 11.67 -16.75 -6.19
CA LYS A 53 12.62 -15.81 -5.61
C LYS A 53 13.33 -14.94 -6.65
N SER A 54 13.67 -15.55 -7.80
CA SER A 54 14.32 -14.86 -8.92
C SER A 54 13.44 -13.83 -9.63
N SER A 55 12.10 -13.90 -9.47
CA SER A 55 11.17 -12.94 -10.07
C SER A 55 10.90 -11.72 -9.18
N PHE A 56 11.26 -11.78 -7.90
CA PHE A 56 11.12 -10.64 -6.99
C PHE A 56 12.25 -9.64 -7.21
N GLN A 57 11.91 -8.46 -7.70
CA GLN A 57 12.85 -7.38 -8.03
C GLN A 57 12.91 -6.28 -6.97
N GLY A 58 12.29 -6.49 -5.80
CA GLY A 58 12.26 -5.50 -4.73
C GLY A 58 11.22 -4.40 -4.96
N ASP A 59 10.21 -4.63 -5.78
CA ASP A 59 9.09 -3.72 -5.96
C ASP A 59 7.91 -4.13 -5.09
N TRP A 60 7.46 -3.20 -4.22
CA TRP A 60 6.35 -3.43 -3.30
C TRP A 60 5.56 -2.16 -3.02
N THR A 61 4.32 -2.36 -2.61
CA THR A 61 3.44 -1.30 -2.11
C THR A 61 2.85 -1.70 -0.77
N VAL A 62 3.16 -0.95 0.28
CA VAL A 62 2.59 -1.19 1.62
C VAL A 62 1.17 -0.65 1.68
N LEU A 63 0.22 -1.50 2.07
CA LEU A 63 -1.20 -1.16 2.24
C LEU A 63 -1.48 -0.70 3.67
N ASN A 64 -1.01 -1.46 4.65
CA ASN A 64 -1.06 -1.15 6.08
C ASN A 64 0.11 -1.82 6.82
N ASP A 65 0.16 -1.72 8.14
CA ASP A 65 1.26 -2.25 8.95
C ASP A 65 1.40 -3.79 8.92
N SER A 66 0.49 -4.53 8.31
CA SER A 66 0.54 -6.00 8.23
C SER A 66 0.30 -6.55 6.83
N THR A 67 0.16 -5.69 5.82
CA THR A 67 -0.19 -6.15 4.47
C THR A 67 0.51 -5.30 3.42
N LEU A 68 1.11 -5.98 2.45
CA LEU A 68 1.78 -5.33 1.32
C LEU A 68 1.48 -6.10 0.01
N ILE A 69 1.56 -5.40 -1.10
CA ILE A 69 1.57 -5.99 -2.44
C ILE A 69 3.01 -6.05 -2.90
N VAL A 70 3.41 -7.18 -3.49
CA VAL A 70 4.70 -7.33 -4.18
C VAL A 70 4.47 -7.60 -5.65
N HIS A 71 5.35 -7.07 -6.49
CA HIS A 71 5.35 -7.31 -7.92
C HIS A 71 6.44 -8.31 -8.27
N ALA A 72 6.02 -9.45 -8.83
CA ALA A 72 6.91 -10.53 -9.23
C ALA A 72 6.35 -11.13 -10.55
N PRO A 73 6.91 -10.79 -11.70
CA PRO A 73 6.27 -11.01 -13.00
C PRO A 73 6.05 -12.47 -13.40
N LEU A 74 6.44 -13.43 -12.56
CA LEU A 74 6.28 -14.86 -12.85
C LEU A 74 5.82 -15.62 -11.60
N PRO A 75 4.75 -16.43 -11.66
CA PRO A 75 3.83 -16.68 -12.79
C PRO A 75 2.68 -15.65 -12.91
N GLN A 76 2.53 -14.76 -11.97
CA GLN A 76 1.55 -13.67 -11.92
C GLN A 76 2.30 -12.34 -11.77
N ASP A 77 1.61 -11.24 -12.03
CA ASP A 77 2.24 -9.91 -11.93
C ASP A 77 2.27 -9.38 -10.50
N SER A 78 1.26 -9.70 -9.67
CA SER A 78 1.08 -9.13 -8.35
C SER A 78 0.64 -10.17 -7.32
N TYR A 79 1.16 -10.02 -6.11
CA TYR A 79 0.82 -10.87 -4.97
C TYR A 79 0.58 -10.00 -3.74
N VAL A 80 -0.48 -10.29 -3.00
CA VAL A 80 -0.65 -9.73 -1.67
C VAL A 80 0.02 -10.63 -0.64
N ILE A 81 0.78 -10.01 0.24
CA ILE A 81 1.45 -10.66 1.37
C ILE A 81 0.80 -10.17 2.66
N LYS A 82 0.33 -11.10 3.48
CA LYS A 82 -0.14 -10.86 4.84
C LYS A 82 0.94 -11.28 5.83
N LEU A 83 1.26 -10.40 6.75
CA LEU A 83 2.18 -10.68 7.85
C LEU A 83 1.41 -11.27 9.04
N PHE A 84 2.05 -12.18 9.76
CA PHE A 84 1.52 -12.75 11.00
C PHE A 84 1.34 -11.70 12.11
N ALA A 85 2.23 -10.71 12.17
CA ALA A 85 2.19 -9.63 13.13
C ALA A 85 2.37 -8.26 12.44
N PRO A 86 1.73 -7.20 12.96
CA PRO A 86 1.92 -5.87 12.39
C PRO A 86 3.33 -5.34 12.65
N VAL A 87 3.87 -4.62 11.67
CA VAL A 87 5.15 -3.90 11.73
C VAL A 87 4.84 -2.41 11.69
N PHE A 88 4.81 -1.78 12.84
CA PHE A 88 4.50 -0.34 12.92
C PHE A 88 5.48 0.48 12.09
N GLY A 89 4.93 1.33 11.23
CA GLY A 89 5.71 2.16 10.34
C GLY A 89 6.31 1.42 9.15
N LEU A 90 5.76 0.29 8.76
CA LEU A 90 6.17 -0.47 7.57
C LEU A 90 6.18 0.41 6.31
N ALA A 91 5.22 1.32 6.19
CA ALA A 91 5.10 2.24 5.05
C ALA A 91 6.27 3.24 4.90
N PHE A 92 7.09 3.41 5.94
CA PHE A 92 8.26 4.30 5.93
C PHE A 92 9.58 3.55 5.76
N LYS A 93 9.53 2.25 5.49
CA LYS A 93 10.72 1.45 5.24
C LYS A 93 11.13 1.56 3.78
N GLU A 94 12.38 1.92 3.54
CA GLU A 94 12.96 2.06 2.19
C GLU A 94 13.49 0.73 1.66
N GLU A 95 13.82 -0.19 2.58
CA GLU A 95 14.32 -1.51 2.25
C GLU A 95 13.49 -2.58 2.93
N LEU A 96 13.08 -3.57 2.16
CA LEU A 96 12.44 -4.79 2.63
C LEU A 96 13.06 -5.97 1.89
N GLY A 97 13.21 -7.09 2.57
CA GLY A 97 13.70 -8.33 1.98
C GLY A 97 12.71 -9.47 2.22
N LEU A 98 12.84 -10.53 1.44
CA LEU A 98 12.15 -11.78 1.67
C LEU A 98 13.18 -12.90 1.87
N GLU A 99 12.98 -13.69 2.92
CA GLU A 99 13.82 -14.86 3.22
C GLU A 99 12.99 -16.14 3.13
N ASP A 100 13.46 -17.08 2.32
CA ASP A 100 12.93 -18.45 2.27
C ASP A 100 13.84 -19.36 3.07
N ARG A 101 13.41 -19.79 4.24
CA ARG A 101 14.16 -20.72 5.10
C ARG A 101 14.04 -22.18 4.67
N ALA A 102 13.05 -22.50 3.85
CA ALA A 102 12.92 -23.83 3.27
C ALA A 102 13.92 -24.06 2.13
N HIS A 103 14.60 -23.00 1.66
CA HIS A 103 15.51 -23.04 0.51
C HIS A 103 14.87 -23.65 -0.74
N SER A 104 13.56 -23.48 -0.88
CA SER A 104 12.77 -24.03 -2.00
C SER A 104 12.98 -23.26 -3.32
N GLY A 105 13.55 -22.06 -3.24
CA GLY A 105 13.63 -21.11 -4.36
C GLY A 105 12.32 -20.39 -4.65
N GLN A 106 11.29 -20.62 -3.84
CA GLN A 106 9.97 -20.02 -3.96
C GLN A 106 9.54 -19.41 -2.62
N PHE A 107 8.74 -18.37 -2.70
CA PHE A 107 8.05 -17.78 -1.56
C PHE A 107 6.60 -18.26 -1.55
N CYS A 108 6.22 -19.02 -0.53
CA CYS A 108 4.90 -19.64 -0.38
C CYS A 108 4.31 -19.39 1.01
N SER A 109 2.98 -19.47 1.12
CA SER A 109 2.23 -19.37 2.39
C SER A 109 2.37 -20.63 3.25
N ASN A 110 3.57 -21.04 3.62
CA ASN A 110 3.79 -22.28 4.40
C ASN A 110 4.55 -22.05 5.72
N GLY A 111 4.64 -20.80 6.18
CA GLY A 111 5.32 -20.45 7.42
C GLY A 111 6.87 -20.45 7.36
N ALA A 112 7.46 -20.81 6.21
CA ALA A 112 8.91 -20.82 6.02
C ALA A 112 9.45 -19.52 5.39
N VAL A 113 8.58 -18.56 5.11
CA VAL A 113 8.94 -17.27 4.50
C VAL A 113 8.80 -16.15 5.51
N TYR A 114 9.80 -15.28 5.54
CA TYR A 114 9.87 -14.14 6.45
C TYR A 114 10.09 -12.84 5.67
N LEU A 115 9.41 -11.78 6.13
CA LEU A 115 9.75 -10.42 5.73
C LEU A 115 10.92 -9.93 6.57
N LEU A 116 11.99 -9.51 5.92
CA LEU A 116 13.14 -8.86 6.56
C LEU A 116 12.89 -7.36 6.62
N VAL A 117 12.90 -6.81 7.84
CA VAL A 117 12.65 -5.39 8.08
C VAL A 117 13.85 -4.79 8.80
N PRO A 118 14.77 -4.11 8.11
CA PRO A 118 15.92 -3.48 8.73
C PRO A 118 15.53 -2.52 9.85
N GLY A 119 16.25 -2.61 10.98
CA GLY A 119 15.98 -1.76 12.14
C GLY A 119 14.72 -2.11 12.95
N TRP A 120 14.04 -3.22 12.63
CA TRP A 120 12.95 -3.78 13.42
C TRP A 120 13.47 -4.85 14.41
N GLN A 121 12.76 -5.06 15.54
CA GLN A 121 13.11 -6.08 16.53
C GLN A 121 11.88 -6.96 16.82
N PRO A 122 11.90 -8.25 16.49
CA PRO A 122 12.95 -8.95 15.73
C PRO A 122 12.99 -8.52 14.26
N PRO A 123 14.14 -8.64 13.55
CA PRO A 123 14.29 -8.15 12.18
C PRO A 123 13.54 -9.00 11.14
N GLN A 124 12.94 -10.10 11.56
CA GLN A 124 12.25 -11.08 10.74
C GLN A 124 10.82 -11.22 11.23
N VAL A 125 9.86 -11.02 10.31
CA VAL A 125 8.42 -11.15 10.59
C VAL A 125 7.88 -12.30 9.75
N PRO A 126 7.26 -13.33 10.36
CA PRO A 126 6.67 -14.42 9.60
C PRO A 126 5.59 -13.93 8.66
N ILE A 127 5.54 -14.50 7.47
CA ILE A 127 4.45 -14.30 6.52
C ILE A 127 3.36 -15.33 6.81
N ASP A 128 2.13 -14.86 6.96
CA ASP A 128 0.95 -15.67 7.21
C ASP A 128 0.34 -16.18 5.91
N ALA A 129 0.19 -15.30 4.92
CA ALA A 129 -0.39 -15.68 3.63
C ALA A 129 0.26 -14.94 2.45
N ILE A 130 0.30 -15.63 1.31
CA ILE A 130 0.67 -15.07 0.00
C ILE A 130 -0.42 -15.49 -0.99
N HIS A 131 -1.12 -14.51 -1.58
CA HIS A 131 -2.14 -14.77 -2.58
C HIS A 131 -1.80 -14.07 -3.88
N ALA A 132 -1.98 -14.76 -5.02
CA ALA A 132 -1.88 -14.15 -6.33
C ALA A 132 -3.11 -13.28 -6.60
N LEU A 133 -2.90 -12.07 -7.06
CA LEU A 133 -3.95 -11.09 -7.35
C LEU A 133 -4.26 -11.03 -8.83
N THR A 134 -5.53 -10.81 -9.16
CA THR A 134 -5.92 -10.24 -10.45
C THR A 134 -5.72 -8.72 -10.40
N ARG A 135 -5.65 -8.07 -11.56
CA ARG A 135 -5.53 -6.60 -11.65
C ARG A 135 -6.69 -5.88 -10.94
N ASP A 136 -7.91 -6.38 -11.09
CA ASP A 136 -9.09 -5.77 -10.43
C ASP A 136 -9.00 -5.86 -8.91
N GLN A 137 -8.46 -6.97 -8.37
CA GLN A 137 -8.25 -7.16 -6.95
C GLN A 137 -7.13 -6.26 -6.40
N GLU A 138 -6.03 -6.13 -7.16
CA GLU A 138 -4.96 -5.20 -6.84
C GLU A 138 -5.49 -3.76 -6.79
N ASP A 139 -6.20 -3.32 -7.85
CA ASP A 139 -6.81 -1.99 -7.92
C ASP A 139 -7.78 -1.73 -6.77
N GLN A 140 -8.56 -2.74 -6.36
CA GLN A 140 -9.47 -2.66 -5.21
C GLN A 140 -8.71 -2.42 -3.90
N LEU A 141 -7.64 -3.18 -3.67
CA LEU A 141 -6.79 -3.02 -2.48
C LEU A 141 -6.11 -1.66 -2.46
N LEU A 142 -5.56 -1.22 -3.59
CA LEU A 142 -4.91 0.08 -3.72
C LEU A 142 -5.88 1.23 -3.44
N ARG A 143 -7.12 1.17 -3.99
CA ARG A 143 -8.18 2.16 -3.69
C ARG A 143 -8.53 2.18 -2.20
N ALA A 144 -8.73 1.01 -1.59
CA ALA A 144 -9.04 0.91 -0.17
C ALA A 144 -7.90 1.47 0.70
N ALA A 145 -6.65 1.31 0.27
CA ALA A 145 -5.46 1.85 0.94
C ALA A 145 -5.19 3.34 0.60
N GLY A 146 -5.97 3.97 -0.29
CA GLY A 146 -5.72 5.34 -0.73
C GLY A 146 -4.42 5.50 -1.53
N LYS A 147 -3.97 4.43 -2.19
CA LYS A 147 -2.74 4.41 -3.01
C LYS A 147 -3.04 4.69 -4.48
N PRO A 148 -2.08 5.24 -5.24
CA PRO A 148 -2.24 5.44 -6.68
C PRO A 148 -2.41 4.10 -7.38
N ILE A 149 -3.21 4.08 -8.46
CA ILE A 149 -3.47 2.90 -9.27
C ILE A 149 -2.57 2.95 -10.51
N PRO A 150 -1.60 2.05 -10.64
CA PRO A 150 -0.63 2.08 -11.76
C PRO A 150 -1.30 1.92 -13.14
N HIS A 151 -2.46 1.25 -13.17
CA HIS A 151 -3.15 0.91 -14.43
C HIS A 151 -4.21 1.93 -14.88
N ALA A 152 -4.54 2.93 -14.07
CA ALA A 152 -5.56 3.93 -14.39
C ALA A 152 -5.28 4.71 -15.70
N HIS A 153 -4.00 4.82 -16.09
CA HIS A 153 -3.60 5.50 -17.32
C HIS A 153 -3.69 4.66 -18.61
N ARG A 154 -3.83 3.32 -18.52
CA ARG A 154 -3.93 2.45 -19.71
C ARG A 154 -5.35 2.29 -20.26
N SER A 155 -6.37 2.59 -19.48
CA SER A 155 -7.77 2.41 -19.89
C SER A 155 -8.31 3.52 -20.80
N GLN A 156 -7.49 4.50 -21.18
CA GLN A 156 -7.87 5.61 -22.06
C GLN A 156 -7.38 5.46 -23.50
N THR A 157 -7.15 4.24 -23.99
CA THR A 157 -7.05 4.07 -25.45
C THR A 157 -8.46 4.31 -26.00
N PRO A 158 -8.71 5.40 -26.74
CA PRO A 158 -10.02 5.61 -27.34
C PRO A 158 -10.29 4.41 -28.26
N ALA A 159 -11.47 3.80 -28.09
CA ALA A 159 -11.94 2.77 -28.98
C ALA A 159 -11.78 3.31 -30.41
N VAL A 160 -10.88 2.68 -31.18
CA VAL A 160 -10.72 2.99 -32.61
C VAL A 160 -12.10 2.81 -33.23
N ALA A 161 -12.67 3.92 -33.71
CA ALA A 161 -13.96 3.88 -34.39
C ALA A 161 -13.86 2.87 -35.54
N PRO A 162 -14.85 1.99 -35.71
CA PRO A 162 -14.86 1.05 -36.81
C PRO A 162 -14.76 1.82 -38.13
N PRO A 163 -13.97 1.31 -39.10
CA PRO A 163 -13.85 1.98 -40.40
C PRO A 163 -15.24 2.12 -41.06
N PRO A 164 -15.52 3.24 -41.73
CA PRO A 164 -16.79 3.45 -42.40
C PRO A 164 -17.02 2.31 -43.41
N ALA A 165 -18.24 1.74 -43.37
CA ALA A 165 -18.64 0.70 -44.31
C ALA A 165 -18.44 1.18 -45.74
N ALA A 166 -17.72 0.39 -46.53
CA ALA A 166 -17.52 0.66 -47.96
C ALA A 166 -18.88 0.78 -48.64
N ALA A 167 -19.11 1.91 -49.35
CA ALA A 167 -20.30 2.10 -50.16
C ALA A 167 -20.35 1.04 -51.30
N PRO A 168 -21.53 0.48 -51.57
CA PRO A 168 -21.68 -0.46 -52.70
C PRO A 168 -21.48 0.29 -54.02
N GLN A 169 -20.60 -0.27 -54.87
CA GLN A 169 -20.43 0.16 -56.28
C GLN A 169 -21.49 -0.44 -57.16
#